data_7cdf47d2575009c196adf2426471f6fd
#
_entry.id   7cdf47d2575009c196adf2426471f6fd
#
_cell.length_a   1.000
_cell.length_b   1.000
_cell.length_c   1.000
_cell.angle_alpha   90.00
_cell.angle_beta   90.00
_cell.angle_gamma   90.00
#
_symmetry.space_group_name_H-M   'P 1'
#
loop_
_entity.id
_entity.type
_entity.pdbx_description
1 polymer ?
#
loop_
_entity_poly.entity_id
_entity_poly.type
_entity_poly.pdbx_seq_one_letter_code
_entity_poly.pdbx_strand_id
1 'polypeptide(L)'
;MFKNKYLQYTFSIVLALMLLAPGFSSAQKWSRAAPFPEASEEVYGIAAGGKLYVLGGLGPGWTAKGLVYEYDPATDQWIKKKNMPLLSHHLAVTQLNGKIYVMGGFVKPEKGPTAWQPIDNAWEYDPANDTWKALAPLPSKRGSPSATVVNGKIYVIGGGGNFPGSKDTSIHPARAHRALGTNEVYDPATNTWETKAPMPTARNHAAIGAVNNKIYVIGGRVGNAFISRGSNTDIVEVYDPAIDQWGPLLAQMPTPRSAVAWGVNRGKIYVVGGEVRTNVMAGTYRAVESYDPAANRWSSLPSMEFPRHGSAGDFIGNKLYVVSGNVQSGGGPATHIETDVNEVLDLDAK
;
A
#
# COMPACT_ATOMS: atom_id res chain seq x y z
N MET A 1 -56.31 -31.39 44.07
CA MET A 1 -56.52 -31.58 42.63
C MET A 1 -55.92 -30.40 41.90
N PHE A 2 -54.59 -30.30 41.92
CA PHE A 2 -53.78 -29.32 41.14
C PHE A 2 -52.58 -30.05 40.49
N LYS A 3 -52.78 -30.52 39.30
CA LYS A 3 -51.71 -31.08 38.46
C LYS A 3 -51.87 -30.58 37.02
N ASN A 4 -50.75 -30.15 36.46
CA ASN A 4 -50.50 -29.98 35.02
C ASN A 4 -51.05 -28.74 34.30
N LYS A 5 -50.56 -27.54 34.67
CA LYS A 5 -50.59 -26.41 33.72
C LYS A 5 -49.22 -25.75 33.45
N TYR A 6 -48.15 -26.17 34.14
CA TYR A 6 -46.84 -25.54 33.97
C TYR A 6 -45.88 -26.27 32.97
N LEU A 7 -46.26 -27.46 32.49
CA LEU A 7 -45.37 -28.23 31.60
C LEU A 7 -45.57 -27.94 30.11
N GLN A 8 -46.66 -27.28 29.72
CA GLN A 8 -46.92 -26.97 28.30
C GLN A 8 -46.34 -25.63 27.84
N TYR A 9 -46.02 -24.70 28.75
CA TYR A 9 -45.44 -23.40 28.36
C TYR A 9 -43.90 -23.40 28.19
N THR A 10 -43.21 -24.36 28.79
CA THR A 10 -41.73 -24.46 28.68
C THR A 10 -41.27 -25.07 27.37
N PHE A 11 -42.08 -25.91 26.72
CA PHE A 11 -41.72 -26.52 25.43
C PHE A 11 -41.89 -25.57 24.25
N SER A 12 -42.83 -24.64 24.32
CA SER A 12 -43.08 -23.67 23.24
C SER A 12 -42.02 -22.55 23.16
N ILE A 13 -41.40 -22.19 24.28
CA ILE A 13 -40.35 -21.14 24.33
C ILE A 13 -39.00 -21.66 23.83
N VAL A 14 -38.69 -22.95 24.04
CA VAL A 14 -37.44 -23.56 23.57
C VAL A 14 -37.45 -23.77 22.03
N LEU A 15 -38.61 -24.02 21.44
CA LEU A 15 -38.73 -24.21 19.98
C LEU A 15 -38.69 -22.88 19.23
N ALA A 16 -39.11 -21.77 19.84
CA ALA A 16 -39.06 -20.45 19.23
C ALA A 16 -37.62 -19.82 19.22
N LEU A 17 -36.77 -20.24 20.17
CA LEU A 17 -35.36 -19.79 20.22
C LEU A 17 -34.42 -20.56 19.26
N MET A 18 -34.81 -21.71 18.77
CA MET A 18 -34.02 -22.47 17.78
C MET A 18 -34.22 -22.00 16.33
N LEU A 19 -35.18 -21.16 16.04
CA LEU A 19 -35.44 -20.61 14.71
C LEU A 19 -34.76 -19.26 14.42
N LEU A 20 -34.01 -18.71 15.41
CA LEU A 20 -33.20 -17.50 15.26
C LEU A 20 -31.71 -17.79 15.44
N ALA A 21 -31.23 -18.95 15.07
CA ALA A 21 -29.81 -19.13 14.84
C ALA A 21 -29.44 -18.21 13.67
N PRO A 22 -28.58 -17.19 13.88
CA PRO A 22 -28.07 -16.44 12.75
C PRO A 22 -27.43 -17.44 11.81
N GLY A 23 -27.88 -17.49 10.56
CA GLY A 23 -27.23 -18.26 9.55
C GLY A 23 -25.74 -17.94 9.64
N PHE A 24 -24.90 -18.95 9.83
CA PHE A 24 -23.45 -18.77 9.77
C PHE A 24 -23.16 -18.21 8.37
N SER A 25 -23.01 -16.90 8.26
CA SER A 25 -22.39 -16.30 7.11
C SER A 25 -21.02 -16.95 6.99
N SER A 26 -20.76 -17.71 5.94
CA SER A 26 -19.43 -18.25 5.72
C SER A 26 -18.49 -17.05 5.70
N ALA A 27 -17.54 -17.02 6.65
CA ALA A 27 -16.60 -15.92 6.72
C ALA A 27 -15.81 -15.86 5.42
N GLN A 28 -15.67 -14.68 4.84
CA GLN A 28 -14.76 -14.43 3.73
C GLN A 28 -13.42 -15.10 4.03
N LYS A 29 -12.88 -15.84 3.07
CA LYS A 29 -11.62 -16.58 3.24
C LYS A 29 -10.61 -16.14 2.20
N TRP A 30 -9.36 -16.15 2.61
CA TRP A 30 -8.25 -16.02 1.71
C TRP A 30 -8.09 -17.30 0.89
N SER A 31 -7.74 -17.15 -0.37
CA SER A 31 -7.34 -18.24 -1.27
C SER A 31 -5.94 -17.97 -1.84
N ARG A 32 -5.33 -18.97 -2.45
CA ARG A 32 -4.04 -18.84 -3.12
C ARG A 32 -4.25 -18.72 -4.61
N ALA A 33 -3.43 -17.89 -5.24
CA ALA A 33 -3.25 -17.82 -6.68
C ALA A 33 -1.81 -18.20 -7.03
N ALA A 34 -1.47 -18.27 -8.32
CA ALA A 34 -0.13 -18.64 -8.78
C ALA A 34 0.93 -17.80 -8.05
N PRO A 35 1.99 -18.44 -7.51
CA PRO A 35 3.03 -17.76 -6.76
C PRO A 35 3.78 -16.76 -7.63
N PHE A 36 4.29 -15.69 -7.03
CA PHE A 36 5.07 -14.68 -7.73
C PHE A 36 6.43 -15.24 -8.16
N PRO A 37 6.82 -15.09 -9.42
CA PRO A 37 8.01 -15.80 -9.94
C PRO A 37 9.35 -15.38 -9.33
N GLU A 38 9.45 -14.13 -8.82
CA GLU A 38 10.68 -13.60 -8.22
C GLU A 38 10.41 -12.99 -6.85
N ALA A 39 10.34 -13.79 -5.79
CA ALA A 39 10.15 -13.32 -4.42
C ALA A 39 10.96 -12.05 -4.12
N SER A 40 10.31 -11.01 -3.61
CA SER A 40 10.91 -9.69 -3.40
C SER A 40 10.14 -8.92 -2.35
N GLU A 41 10.81 -8.05 -1.62
CA GLU A 41 10.16 -7.01 -0.83
C GLU A 41 10.10 -5.68 -1.59
N GLU A 42 9.34 -4.72 -1.08
CA GLU A 42 9.17 -3.38 -1.69
C GLU A 42 8.73 -3.47 -3.15
N VAL A 43 7.77 -4.37 -3.39
CA VAL A 43 7.03 -4.48 -4.65
C VAL A 43 5.72 -3.72 -4.53
N TYR A 44 5.28 -3.13 -5.65
CA TYR A 44 4.07 -2.31 -5.74
C TYR A 44 3.10 -2.92 -6.74
N GLY A 45 1.85 -3.09 -6.31
CA GLY A 45 0.77 -3.60 -7.14
C GLY A 45 -0.08 -2.49 -7.70
N ILE A 46 -0.53 -2.65 -8.94
CA ILE A 46 -1.51 -1.79 -9.57
C ILE A 46 -2.32 -2.56 -10.60
N ALA A 47 -3.63 -2.44 -10.52
CA ALA A 47 -4.52 -3.05 -11.51
C ALA A 47 -4.71 -2.13 -12.73
N ALA A 48 -4.54 -2.70 -13.92
CA ALA A 48 -4.80 -2.01 -15.18
C ALA A 48 -5.33 -3.01 -16.21
N GLY A 49 -6.39 -2.66 -16.95
CA GLY A 49 -6.95 -3.50 -18.00
C GLY A 49 -7.40 -4.89 -17.53
N GLY A 50 -7.83 -5.05 -16.27
CA GLY A 50 -8.25 -6.33 -15.70
C GLY A 50 -7.10 -7.27 -15.32
N LYS A 51 -5.87 -6.80 -15.35
CA LYS A 51 -4.64 -7.50 -14.93
C LYS A 51 -4.04 -6.82 -13.69
N LEU A 52 -3.22 -7.55 -12.92
CA LEU A 52 -2.41 -6.98 -11.86
C LEU A 52 -0.96 -6.85 -12.36
N TYR A 53 -0.41 -5.66 -12.25
CA TYR A 53 1.01 -5.40 -12.50
C TYR A 53 1.74 -5.28 -11.18
N VAL A 54 2.87 -6.00 -11.06
CA VAL A 54 3.76 -5.94 -9.89
C VAL A 54 5.08 -5.37 -10.34
N LEU A 55 5.48 -4.24 -9.72
CA LEU A 55 6.64 -3.46 -10.13
C LEU A 55 7.62 -3.22 -8.97
N GLY A 56 8.88 -2.94 -9.30
CA GLY A 56 9.91 -2.56 -8.34
C GLY A 56 10.71 -3.74 -7.82
N GLY A 57 10.69 -3.94 -6.53
CA GLY A 57 11.38 -5.03 -5.84
C GLY A 57 12.76 -4.64 -5.30
N LEU A 58 12.98 -5.05 -4.07
CA LEU A 58 14.23 -4.95 -3.33
C LEU A 58 14.62 -6.36 -2.88
N GLY A 59 15.86 -6.70 -2.98
CA GLY A 59 16.40 -7.98 -2.56
C GLY A 59 17.63 -7.83 -1.66
N PRO A 60 18.34 -8.94 -1.37
CA PRO A 60 19.52 -8.94 -0.53
C PRO A 60 20.54 -7.87 -0.92
N GLY A 61 21.20 -7.29 0.08
CA GLY A 61 22.15 -6.20 -0.12
C GLY A 61 21.51 -4.86 -0.51
N TRP A 62 20.18 -4.73 -0.30
CA TRP A 62 19.37 -3.61 -0.77
C TRP A 62 19.49 -3.38 -2.28
N THR A 63 19.50 -4.48 -3.02
CA THR A 63 19.63 -4.43 -4.48
C THR A 63 18.26 -4.23 -5.11
N ALA A 64 18.06 -3.09 -5.75
CA ALA A 64 16.85 -2.82 -6.50
C ALA A 64 16.77 -3.71 -7.74
N LYS A 65 15.63 -4.35 -7.97
CA LYS A 65 15.43 -5.31 -9.06
C LYS A 65 14.78 -4.68 -10.30
N GLY A 66 13.94 -3.66 -10.12
CA GLY A 66 13.20 -2.99 -11.21
C GLY A 66 12.28 -3.93 -11.97
N LEU A 67 11.69 -4.90 -11.27
CA LEU A 67 10.81 -5.91 -11.86
C LEU A 67 9.57 -5.29 -12.47
N VAL A 68 9.05 -5.96 -13.50
CA VAL A 68 7.69 -5.75 -14.01
C VAL A 68 7.12 -7.09 -14.39
N TYR A 69 6.04 -7.48 -13.71
CA TYR A 69 5.29 -8.68 -14.00
C TYR A 69 3.81 -8.35 -14.17
N GLU A 70 3.18 -9.01 -15.12
CA GLU A 70 1.74 -8.99 -15.35
C GLU A 70 1.14 -10.31 -14.88
N TYR A 71 0.12 -10.25 -14.03
CA TYR A 71 -0.68 -11.39 -13.63
C TYR A 71 -2.04 -11.35 -14.30
N ASP A 72 -2.41 -12.45 -14.93
CA ASP A 72 -3.73 -12.67 -15.51
C ASP A 72 -4.59 -13.55 -14.60
N PRO A 73 -5.63 -13.01 -13.95
CA PRO A 73 -6.50 -13.79 -13.08
C PRO A 73 -7.37 -14.81 -13.83
N ALA A 74 -7.57 -14.65 -15.14
CA ALA A 74 -8.37 -15.58 -15.94
C ALA A 74 -7.63 -16.88 -16.24
N THR A 75 -6.30 -16.82 -16.35
CA THR A 75 -5.43 -17.99 -16.63
C THR A 75 -4.62 -18.42 -15.44
N ASP A 76 -4.60 -17.63 -14.34
CA ASP A 76 -3.74 -17.80 -13.16
C ASP A 76 -2.25 -17.88 -13.54
N GLN A 77 -1.79 -16.98 -14.41
CA GLN A 77 -0.43 -16.99 -14.95
C GLN A 77 0.27 -15.64 -14.80
N TRP A 78 1.58 -15.68 -14.60
CA TRP A 78 2.47 -14.54 -14.60
C TRP A 78 3.24 -14.42 -15.92
N ILE A 79 3.39 -13.19 -16.43
CA ILE A 79 4.20 -12.88 -17.60
C ILE A 79 5.20 -11.80 -17.19
N LYS A 80 6.48 -12.10 -17.39
CA LYS A 80 7.54 -11.09 -17.21
C LYS A 80 7.48 -10.08 -18.34
N LYS A 81 7.48 -8.81 -17.98
CA LYS A 81 7.47 -7.67 -18.89
C LYS A 81 8.84 -7.00 -18.90
N LYS A 82 8.99 -5.97 -19.75
CA LYS A 82 10.21 -5.17 -19.82
C LYS A 82 10.48 -4.46 -18.49
N ASN A 83 11.62 -4.73 -17.89
CA ASN A 83 12.04 -4.11 -16.64
C ASN A 83 11.99 -2.57 -16.71
N MET A 84 11.91 -1.95 -15.53
CA MET A 84 11.98 -0.49 -15.38
C MET A 84 13.29 0.04 -15.97
N PRO A 85 13.28 1.24 -16.59
CA PRO A 85 14.47 1.86 -17.15
C PRO A 85 15.56 2.18 -16.12
N LEU A 86 15.16 2.42 -14.89
CA LEU A 86 16.03 2.64 -13.73
C LEU A 86 15.65 1.66 -12.63
N LEU A 87 16.60 0.82 -12.21
CA LEU A 87 16.39 -0.12 -11.11
C LEU A 87 16.26 0.66 -9.81
N SER A 88 15.04 0.79 -9.32
CA SER A 88 14.70 1.55 -8.12
C SER A 88 13.64 0.82 -7.28
N HIS A 89 13.52 1.22 -6.02
CA HIS A 89 12.62 0.65 -5.02
C HIS A 89 11.91 1.75 -4.24
N HIS A 90 10.91 1.41 -3.43
CA HIS A 90 10.12 2.37 -2.65
C HIS A 90 9.47 3.46 -3.53
N LEU A 91 8.75 3.00 -4.54
CA LEU A 91 8.15 3.80 -5.60
C LEU A 91 6.79 4.36 -5.19
N ALA A 92 6.40 5.48 -5.81
CA ALA A 92 4.99 5.81 -5.98
C ALA A 92 4.49 5.20 -7.29
N VAL A 93 3.43 4.41 -7.23
CA VAL A 93 2.83 3.76 -8.40
C VAL A 93 1.34 4.06 -8.45
N THR A 94 0.84 4.41 -9.61
CA THR A 94 -0.60 4.59 -9.87
C THR A 94 -0.93 4.32 -11.33
N GLN A 95 -2.22 4.21 -11.66
CA GLN A 95 -2.64 4.06 -13.05
C GLN A 95 -3.60 5.17 -13.48
N LEU A 96 -3.55 5.52 -14.74
CA LEU A 96 -4.49 6.45 -15.38
C LEU A 96 -4.68 6.05 -16.85
N ASN A 97 -5.93 5.87 -17.27
CA ASN A 97 -6.30 5.51 -18.65
C ASN A 97 -5.54 4.27 -19.20
N GLY A 98 -5.33 3.25 -18.35
CA GLY A 98 -4.66 2.01 -18.73
C GLY A 98 -3.13 2.10 -18.82
N LYS A 99 -2.54 3.27 -18.55
CA LYS A 99 -1.09 3.45 -18.40
C LYS A 99 -0.71 3.43 -16.93
N ILE A 100 0.49 2.94 -16.62
CA ILE A 100 1.03 2.85 -15.27
C ILE A 100 2.11 3.92 -15.12
N TYR A 101 2.02 4.69 -14.04
CA TYR A 101 2.94 5.77 -13.72
C TYR A 101 3.79 5.38 -12.51
N VAL A 102 5.10 5.54 -12.65
CA VAL A 102 6.09 5.22 -11.61
C VAL A 102 6.91 6.46 -11.32
N MET A 103 6.93 6.91 -10.07
CA MET A 103 7.46 8.22 -9.71
C MET A 103 8.28 8.16 -8.43
N GLY A 104 9.46 8.81 -8.43
CA GLY A 104 10.37 8.85 -7.29
C GLY A 104 10.93 7.47 -6.93
N GLY A 105 11.25 7.29 -5.66
CA GLY A 105 11.86 6.08 -5.14
C GLY A 105 13.30 6.29 -4.68
N PHE A 106 13.98 5.18 -4.44
CA PHE A 106 15.40 5.17 -4.10
C PHE A 106 16.19 4.29 -5.06
N VAL A 107 17.43 4.65 -5.27
CA VAL A 107 18.45 3.83 -5.93
C VAL A 107 19.61 3.60 -4.97
N LYS A 108 20.42 2.59 -5.26
CA LYS A 108 21.71 2.40 -4.59
C LYS A 108 22.67 3.48 -5.09
N PRO A 109 23.39 4.21 -4.24
CA PRO A 109 24.40 5.18 -4.68
C PRO A 109 25.55 4.46 -5.40
N GLU A 110 26.08 5.10 -6.43
CA GLU A 110 27.20 4.55 -7.22
C GLU A 110 28.49 4.41 -6.40
N LYS A 111 28.67 5.29 -5.41
CA LYS A 111 29.87 5.33 -4.55
C LYS A 111 29.47 5.44 -3.10
N GLY A 112 30.30 4.88 -2.22
CA GLY A 112 30.09 4.92 -0.77
C GLY A 112 29.42 3.67 -0.21
N PRO A 113 29.00 3.72 1.05
CA PRO A 113 28.34 2.60 1.71
C PRO A 113 26.95 2.35 1.12
N THR A 114 26.45 1.13 1.29
CA THR A 114 25.07 0.79 0.95
C THR A 114 24.09 1.72 1.65
N ALA A 115 23.30 2.45 0.87
CA ALA A 115 22.37 3.47 1.32
C ALA A 115 21.24 3.63 0.30
N TRP A 116 20.26 4.47 0.61
CA TRP A 116 19.15 4.78 -0.27
C TRP A 116 19.27 6.22 -0.77
N GLN A 117 19.54 6.39 -2.07
CA GLN A 117 19.60 7.71 -2.69
C GLN A 117 18.23 8.07 -3.28
N PRO A 118 17.54 9.11 -2.76
CA PRO A 118 16.25 9.53 -3.29
C PRO A 118 16.39 10.10 -4.69
N ILE A 119 15.42 9.77 -5.56
CA ILE A 119 15.37 10.17 -6.96
C ILE A 119 14.12 10.98 -7.28
N ASP A 120 14.16 11.68 -8.41
CA ASP A 120 13.07 12.48 -8.96
C ASP A 120 12.54 11.96 -10.30
N ASN A 121 13.01 10.80 -10.75
CA ASN A 121 12.57 10.22 -12.01
C ASN A 121 11.08 9.92 -12.03
N ALA A 122 10.45 10.15 -13.17
CA ALA A 122 9.08 9.79 -13.46
C ALA A 122 8.99 9.06 -14.79
N TRP A 123 8.19 8.01 -14.84
CA TRP A 123 8.02 7.14 -15.99
C TRP A 123 6.55 6.81 -16.21
N GLU A 124 6.17 6.70 -17.50
CA GLU A 124 4.92 6.08 -17.94
C GLU A 124 5.24 4.73 -18.58
N TYR A 125 4.57 3.68 -18.12
CA TYR A 125 4.60 2.37 -18.73
C TYR A 125 3.33 2.11 -19.51
N ASP A 126 3.46 1.67 -20.74
CA ASP A 126 2.37 1.23 -21.59
C ASP A 126 2.29 -0.30 -21.59
N PRO A 127 1.32 -0.89 -20.85
CA PRO A 127 1.17 -2.33 -20.79
C PRO A 127 0.87 -2.99 -22.14
N ALA A 128 0.13 -2.30 -23.01
CA ALA A 128 -0.29 -2.85 -24.30
C ALA A 128 0.90 -3.03 -25.25
N ASN A 129 1.89 -2.14 -25.20
CA ASN A 129 3.07 -2.15 -26.08
C ASN A 129 4.35 -2.61 -25.37
N ASP A 130 4.29 -2.87 -24.06
CA ASP A 130 5.45 -3.19 -23.20
C ASP A 130 6.58 -2.16 -23.35
N THR A 131 6.24 -0.87 -23.26
CA THR A 131 7.18 0.23 -23.47
C THR A 131 7.16 1.26 -22.35
N TRP A 132 8.32 1.86 -22.11
CA TRP A 132 8.51 2.93 -21.13
C TRP A 132 8.75 4.27 -21.82
N LYS A 133 8.18 5.34 -21.25
CA LYS A 133 8.39 6.73 -21.65
C LYS A 133 8.82 7.54 -20.43
N ALA A 134 9.92 8.28 -20.56
CA ALA A 134 10.34 9.25 -19.54
C ALA A 134 9.39 10.45 -19.52
N LEU A 135 9.10 10.92 -18.33
CA LEU A 135 8.24 12.10 -18.06
C LEU A 135 9.09 13.22 -17.43
N ALA A 136 8.51 14.41 -17.29
CA ALA A 136 9.11 15.47 -16.51
C ALA A 136 9.38 14.98 -15.07
N PRO A 137 10.60 15.17 -14.54
CA PRO A 137 10.96 14.69 -13.21
C PRO A 137 10.16 15.42 -12.13
N LEU A 138 10.00 14.77 -10.97
CA LEU A 138 9.39 15.39 -9.80
C LEU A 138 10.19 16.64 -9.40
N PRO A 139 9.53 17.70 -8.92
CA PRO A 139 10.22 18.89 -8.41
C PRO A 139 11.13 18.59 -7.20
N SER A 140 10.84 17.50 -6.45
CA SER A 140 11.63 17.12 -5.28
C SER A 140 11.98 15.63 -5.26
N LYS A 141 13.27 15.32 -5.00
CA LYS A 141 13.79 13.94 -4.85
C LYS A 141 13.27 13.32 -3.58
N ARG A 142 12.60 12.15 -3.67
CA ARG A 142 12.09 11.41 -2.52
C ARG A 142 11.77 9.96 -2.83
N GLY A 143 11.94 9.11 -1.83
CA GLY A 143 11.50 7.72 -1.90
C GLY A 143 10.37 7.44 -0.91
N SER A 144 9.68 6.35 -1.11
CA SER A 144 8.46 5.96 -0.36
C SER A 144 7.34 7.01 -0.35
N PRO A 145 7.14 7.82 -1.42
CA PRO A 145 5.92 8.58 -1.53
C PRO A 145 4.77 7.66 -1.93
N SER A 146 3.56 8.15 -1.81
CA SER A 146 2.36 7.45 -2.28
C SER A 146 1.70 8.24 -3.41
N ALA A 147 1.08 7.56 -4.39
CA ALA A 147 0.42 8.22 -5.51
C ALA A 147 -1.02 7.75 -5.71
N THR A 148 -1.87 8.66 -6.15
CA THR A 148 -3.26 8.40 -6.55
C THR A 148 -3.73 9.38 -7.62
N VAL A 149 -4.85 9.08 -8.25
CA VAL A 149 -5.42 9.91 -9.32
C VAL A 149 -6.70 10.57 -8.86
N VAL A 150 -6.83 11.88 -9.14
CA VAL A 150 -8.09 12.63 -9.02
C VAL A 150 -8.24 13.54 -10.23
N ASN A 151 -9.41 13.49 -10.88
CA ASN A 151 -9.75 14.35 -12.02
C ASN A 151 -8.69 14.34 -13.15
N GLY A 152 -8.14 13.16 -13.48
CA GLY A 152 -7.15 12.98 -14.54
C GLY A 152 -5.74 13.50 -14.22
N LYS A 153 -5.49 13.91 -12.99
CA LYS A 153 -4.17 14.34 -12.50
C LYS A 153 -3.65 13.38 -11.45
N ILE A 154 -2.31 13.24 -11.39
CA ILE A 154 -1.64 12.31 -10.48
C ILE A 154 -1.04 13.10 -9.31
N TYR A 155 -1.49 12.81 -8.10
CA TYR A 155 -0.98 13.38 -6.86
C TYR A 155 0.07 12.45 -6.27
N VAL A 156 1.26 12.98 -5.97
CA VAL A 156 2.36 12.28 -5.31
C VAL A 156 2.63 12.94 -3.97
N ILE A 157 2.36 12.23 -2.88
CA ILE A 157 2.28 12.81 -1.53
C ILE A 157 3.25 12.11 -0.58
N GLY A 158 3.90 12.87 0.28
CA GLY A 158 4.79 12.38 1.31
C GLY A 158 6.12 11.89 0.78
N GLY A 159 6.73 10.95 1.50
CA GLY A 159 8.01 10.33 1.20
C GLY A 159 9.09 10.61 2.22
N GLY A 160 10.28 10.12 1.95
CA GLY A 160 11.49 10.34 2.74
C GLY A 160 12.61 10.92 1.90
N GLY A 161 13.39 11.82 2.48
CA GLY A 161 14.49 12.47 1.79
C GLY A 161 15.48 13.13 2.74
N ASN A 162 16.50 13.74 2.18
CA ASN A 162 17.52 14.46 2.95
C ASN A 162 16.96 15.78 3.52
N PHE A 163 17.59 16.28 4.56
CA PHE A 163 17.33 17.64 5.04
C PHE A 163 17.76 18.69 4.00
N PRO A 164 17.06 19.83 3.90
CA PRO A 164 17.49 20.94 3.07
C PRO A 164 18.91 21.36 3.44
N GLY A 165 19.76 21.59 2.42
CA GLY A 165 21.16 21.97 2.61
C GLY A 165 22.09 20.85 3.06
N SER A 166 21.60 19.62 3.22
CA SER A 166 22.46 18.46 3.48
C SER A 166 23.43 18.24 2.33
N LYS A 167 24.70 17.94 2.68
CA LYS A 167 25.71 17.49 1.71
C LYS A 167 25.54 16.00 1.37
N ASP A 168 24.75 15.25 2.14
CA ASP A 168 24.47 13.85 1.89
C ASP A 168 23.50 13.73 0.68
N THR A 169 23.87 12.92 -0.30
CA THR A 169 23.00 12.60 -1.43
C THR A 169 22.12 11.38 -1.17
N SER A 170 22.41 10.63 -0.11
CA SER A 170 21.73 9.37 0.25
C SER A 170 21.31 9.37 1.71
N ILE A 171 20.23 8.65 2.00
CA ILE A 171 19.78 8.41 3.37
C ILE A 171 20.30 7.05 3.86
N HIS A 172 20.61 6.95 5.15
CA HIS A 172 21.12 5.76 5.81
C HIS A 172 20.58 5.69 7.23
N PRO A 173 20.31 4.50 7.82
CA PRO A 173 19.78 4.39 9.20
C PRO A 173 20.59 5.13 10.28
N ALA A 174 21.91 5.22 10.08
CA ALA A 174 22.80 5.91 11.01
C ALA A 174 22.89 7.44 10.82
N ARG A 175 22.23 7.99 9.78
CA ARG A 175 22.29 9.43 9.45
C ARG A 175 20.93 10.09 9.63
N ALA A 176 20.94 11.37 9.94
CA ALA A 176 19.72 12.14 10.03
C ALA A 176 19.14 12.38 8.63
N HIS A 177 17.87 12.06 8.47
CA HIS A 177 17.05 12.38 7.31
C HIS A 177 15.60 12.55 7.80
N ARG A 178 14.68 12.91 6.91
CA ARG A 178 13.33 13.27 7.33
C ARG A 178 12.24 12.62 6.49
N ALA A 179 11.09 12.45 7.10
CA ALA A 179 9.83 12.31 6.39
C ALA A 179 9.42 13.67 5.80
N LEU A 180 8.69 13.62 4.69
CA LEU A 180 8.27 14.78 3.92
C LEU A 180 6.74 14.90 3.93
N GLY A 181 6.24 16.13 4.03
CA GLY A 181 4.84 16.46 3.80
C GLY A 181 4.55 16.92 2.36
N THR A 182 5.51 16.80 1.47
CA THR A 182 5.42 17.28 0.09
C THR A 182 4.19 16.71 -0.62
N ASN A 183 3.44 17.59 -1.28
CA ASN A 183 2.30 17.26 -2.13
C ASN A 183 2.52 17.91 -3.50
N GLU A 184 2.72 17.11 -4.51
CA GLU A 184 2.96 17.56 -5.88
C GLU A 184 1.99 16.85 -6.82
N VAL A 185 1.44 17.58 -7.76
CA VAL A 185 0.49 17.06 -8.76
C VAL A 185 1.09 17.15 -10.15
N TYR A 186 1.02 16.04 -10.86
CA TYR A 186 1.42 15.90 -12.25
C TYR A 186 0.21 15.95 -13.17
N ASP A 187 0.31 16.75 -14.22
CA ASP A 187 -0.66 16.81 -15.31
C ASP A 187 -0.10 16.09 -16.55
N PRO A 188 -0.63 14.88 -16.88
CA PRO A 188 -0.17 14.12 -18.03
C PRO A 188 -0.42 14.80 -19.38
N ALA A 189 -1.43 15.68 -19.46
CA ALA A 189 -1.76 16.38 -20.70
C ALA A 189 -0.70 17.41 -21.10
N THR A 190 -0.05 18.05 -20.11
CA THR A 190 0.98 19.05 -20.32
C THR A 190 2.38 18.58 -19.99
N ASN A 191 2.52 17.40 -19.36
CA ASN A 191 3.78 16.87 -18.83
C ASN A 191 4.46 17.85 -17.85
N THR A 192 3.66 18.42 -16.93
CA THR A 192 4.14 19.43 -15.96
C THR A 192 3.73 19.09 -14.54
N TRP A 193 4.45 19.66 -13.57
CA TRP A 193 4.20 19.53 -12.15
C TRP A 193 3.75 20.85 -11.52
N GLU A 194 2.93 20.75 -10.49
CA GLU A 194 2.53 21.85 -9.62
C GLU A 194 2.66 21.42 -8.15
N THR A 195 3.17 22.33 -7.30
CA THR A 195 3.21 22.09 -5.84
C THR A 195 1.90 22.51 -5.20
N LYS A 196 1.38 21.69 -4.31
CA LYS A 196 0.13 21.86 -3.57
C LYS A 196 0.38 22.01 -2.07
N ALA A 197 -0.67 22.34 -1.31
CA ALA A 197 -0.61 22.45 0.13
C ALA A 197 0.01 21.16 0.75
N PRO A 198 1.10 21.26 1.54
CA PRO A 198 1.79 20.12 2.07
C PRO A 198 0.94 19.38 3.09
N MET A 199 1.10 18.04 3.15
CA MET A 199 0.47 17.19 4.16
C MET A 199 0.91 17.61 5.58
N PRO A 200 -0.04 17.85 6.50
CA PRO A 200 0.27 18.35 7.84
C PRO A 200 1.20 17.43 8.64
N THR A 201 0.99 16.11 8.60
CA THR A 201 1.85 15.14 9.24
C THR A 201 2.78 14.50 8.22
N ALA A 202 4.00 15.00 8.13
CA ALA A 202 5.03 14.48 7.22
C ALA A 202 5.32 12.99 7.47
N ARG A 203 5.15 12.13 6.43
CA ARG A 203 5.34 10.68 6.54
C ARG A 203 5.62 10.00 5.21
N ASN A 204 6.09 8.77 5.31
CA ASN A 204 6.43 7.89 4.20
C ASN A 204 5.83 6.50 4.42
N HIS A 205 5.87 5.62 3.43
CA HIS A 205 5.35 4.25 3.49
C HIS A 205 3.86 4.17 3.91
N ALA A 206 3.07 5.19 3.56
CA ALA A 206 1.66 5.29 3.88
C ALA A 206 0.80 4.66 2.77
N ALA A 207 -0.38 4.15 3.13
CA ALA A 207 -1.42 3.88 2.15
C ALA A 207 -2.04 5.18 1.64
N ILE A 208 -2.55 5.16 0.42
CA ILE A 208 -3.25 6.28 -0.20
C ILE A 208 -4.45 5.78 -1.01
N GLY A 209 -5.51 6.57 -1.04
CA GLY A 209 -6.66 6.26 -1.88
C GLY A 209 -7.47 7.50 -2.21
N ALA A 210 -8.06 7.52 -3.40
CA ALA A 210 -9.00 8.56 -3.80
C ALA A 210 -10.44 8.02 -3.71
N VAL A 211 -11.30 8.72 -2.98
CA VAL A 211 -12.72 8.42 -2.85
C VAL A 211 -13.49 9.74 -2.94
N ASN A 212 -14.51 9.81 -3.80
CA ASN A 212 -15.34 11.00 -4.00
C ASN A 212 -14.50 12.27 -4.25
N ASN A 213 -13.50 12.18 -5.12
CA ASN A 213 -12.56 13.25 -5.49
C ASN A 213 -11.74 13.84 -4.32
N LYS A 214 -11.70 13.16 -3.19
CA LYS A 214 -10.81 13.49 -2.05
C LYS A 214 -9.74 12.43 -1.92
N ILE A 215 -8.56 12.83 -1.45
CA ILE A 215 -7.41 11.96 -1.26
C ILE A 215 -7.23 11.69 0.23
N TYR A 216 -7.12 10.43 0.58
CA TYR A 216 -6.91 9.96 1.95
C TYR A 216 -5.51 9.35 2.06
N VAL A 217 -4.71 9.83 3.01
CA VAL A 217 -3.39 9.28 3.35
C VAL A 217 -3.49 8.64 4.73
N ILE A 218 -3.12 7.36 4.82
CA ILE A 218 -3.43 6.51 5.96
C ILE A 218 -2.16 5.84 6.50
N GLY A 219 -1.92 5.93 7.80
CA GLY A 219 -0.82 5.28 8.47
C GLY A 219 0.55 5.73 7.94
N GLY A 220 1.48 4.81 7.77
CA GLY A 220 2.85 5.10 7.40
C GLY A 220 3.74 5.37 8.60
N ARG A 221 4.92 5.97 8.37
CA ARG A 221 5.85 6.29 9.45
C ARG A 221 6.31 7.73 9.41
N VAL A 222 6.42 8.32 10.60
CA VAL A 222 6.92 9.67 10.83
C VAL A 222 8.41 9.66 11.17
N GLY A 223 9.06 10.80 11.00
CA GLY A 223 10.45 11.03 11.37
C GLY A 223 11.45 10.49 10.36
N ASN A 224 11.53 9.18 10.18
CA ASN A 224 12.57 8.53 9.40
C ASN A 224 11.99 7.54 8.38
N ALA A 225 12.66 7.31 7.25
CA ALA A 225 12.25 6.33 6.25
C ALA A 225 12.56 4.88 6.67
N PHE A 226 13.56 4.66 7.51
CA PHE A 226 13.88 3.34 8.04
C PHE A 226 13.06 3.03 9.29
N ILE A 227 12.39 1.88 9.32
CA ILE A 227 11.53 1.46 10.44
C ILE A 227 12.30 1.38 11.77
N SER A 228 13.60 1.10 11.74
CA SER A 228 14.47 1.07 12.93
C SER A 228 14.67 2.44 13.60
N ARG A 229 14.28 3.53 12.95
CA ARG A 229 14.44 4.92 13.39
C ARG A 229 13.17 5.76 13.22
N GLY A 230 12.20 5.28 12.45
CA GLY A 230 10.88 5.89 12.29
C GLY A 230 9.89 5.35 13.31
N SER A 231 8.75 6.01 13.43
CA SER A 231 7.63 5.56 14.24
C SER A 231 6.40 5.41 13.38
N ASN A 232 5.73 4.27 13.47
CA ASN A 232 4.44 4.09 12.80
C ASN A 232 3.39 5.04 13.38
N THR A 233 2.46 5.45 12.53
CA THR A 233 1.31 6.25 12.91
C THR A 233 0.01 5.61 12.45
N ASP A 234 -1.07 5.95 13.14
CA ASP A 234 -2.46 5.58 12.84
C ASP A 234 -3.24 6.71 12.17
N ILE A 235 -2.58 7.83 11.91
CA ILE A 235 -3.21 9.05 11.39
C ILE A 235 -3.84 8.80 10.02
N VAL A 236 -5.07 9.32 9.89
CA VAL A 236 -5.80 9.42 8.62
C VAL A 236 -6.03 10.90 8.34
N GLU A 237 -5.45 11.40 7.26
CA GLU A 237 -5.61 12.77 6.77
C GLU A 237 -6.29 12.78 5.42
N VAL A 238 -7.14 13.78 5.19
CA VAL A 238 -7.86 13.96 3.94
C VAL A 238 -7.47 15.27 3.28
N TYR A 239 -7.18 15.22 1.99
CA TYR A 239 -6.90 16.37 1.15
C TYR A 239 -8.02 16.58 0.14
N ASP A 240 -8.46 17.82 0.00
CA ASP A 240 -9.43 18.25 -1.01
C ASP A 240 -8.73 18.98 -2.15
N PRO A 241 -8.53 18.35 -3.31
CA PRO A 241 -7.87 18.94 -4.45
C PRO A 241 -8.61 20.16 -5.05
N ALA A 242 -9.92 20.27 -4.84
CA ALA A 242 -10.72 21.33 -5.42
C ALA A 242 -10.43 22.69 -4.80
N ILE A 243 -10.03 22.71 -3.53
CA ILE A 243 -9.74 23.94 -2.76
C ILE A 243 -8.30 23.99 -2.26
N ASP A 244 -7.45 23.00 -2.63
CA ASP A 244 -6.05 22.87 -2.19
C ASP A 244 -5.89 22.94 -0.66
N GLN A 245 -6.68 22.15 0.08
CA GLN A 245 -6.67 22.16 1.54
C GLN A 245 -6.71 20.77 2.15
N TRP A 246 -6.03 20.60 3.27
CA TRP A 246 -6.15 19.45 4.15
C TRP A 246 -7.29 19.67 5.14
N GLY A 247 -8.09 18.63 5.32
CA GLY A 247 -9.20 18.61 6.27
C GLY A 247 -8.77 18.25 7.69
N PRO A 248 -9.73 18.11 8.61
CA PRO A 248 -9.46 17.66 9.97
C PRO A 248 -8.95 16.21 10.00
N LEU A 249 -8.36 15.81 11.13
CA LEU A 249 -8.02 14.41 11.39
C LEU A 249 -9.31 13.56 11.43
N LEU A 250 -9.21 12.37 10.86
CA LEU A 250 -10.29 11.40 10.77
C LEU A 250 -10.09 10.26 11.76
N ALA A 251 -11.03 9.30 11.77
CA ALA A 251 -10.93 8.12 12.64
C ALA A 251 -9.61 7.38 12.42
N GLN A 252 -8.84 7.23 13.48
CA GLN A 252 -7.51 6.63 13.45
C GLN A 252 -7.57 5.15 13.04
N MET A 253 -6.54 4.70 12.31
CA MET A 253 -6.39 3.29 11.93
C MET A 253 -6.19 2.44 13.18
N PRO A 254 -6.94 1.32 13.37
CA PRO A 254 -6.87 0.53 14.60
C PRO A 254 -5.48 -0.05 14.88
N THR A 255 -4.71 -0.35 13.84
CA THR A 255 -3.37 -0.93 13.96
C THR A 255 -2.33 -0.02 13.29
N PRO A 256 -1.59 0.83 14.05
CA PRO A 256 -0.55 1.71 13.50
C PRO A 256 0.54 0.92 12.76
N ARG A 257 0.72 1.14 11.46
CA ARG A 257 1.68 0.39 10.63
C ARG A 257 2.07 1.11 9.36
N SER A 258 3.17 0.68 8.76
CA SER A 258 3.73 1.20 7.52
C SER A 258 4.15 0.08 6.58
N ALA A 259 4.58 0.41 5.36
CA ALA A 259 4.98 -0.53 4.32
C ALA A 259 3.88 -1.57 4.04
N VAL A 260 2.65 -1.09 3.94
CA VAL A 260 1.42 -1.84 3.74
C VAL A 260 1.15 -2.06 2.26
N ALA A 261 0.41 -3.11 1.93
CA ALA A 261 -0.34 -3.19 0.68
C ALA A 261 -1.68 -2.48 0.85
N TRP A 262 -2.23 -1.93 -0.22
CA TRP A 262 -3.53 -1.24 -0.17
C TRP A 262 -4.27 -1.30 -1.50
N GLY A 263 -5.54 -0.97 -1.46
CA GLY A 263 -6.37 -0.80 -2.66
C GLY A 263 -7.67 -0.09 -2.32
N VAL A 264 -8.35 0.41 -3.34
CA VAL A 264 -9.64 1.09 -3.20
C VAL A 264 -10.73 0.28 -3.88
N ASN A 265 -11.79 -0.03 -3.17
CA ASN A 265 -12.94 -0.76 -3.71
C ASN A 265 -14.23 -0.33 -3.02
N ARG A 266 -15.34 -0.21 -3.77
CA ARG A 266 -16.68 0.13 -3.26
C ARG A 266 -16.68 1.38 -2.36
N GLY A 267 -15.88 2.41 -2.71
CA GLY A 267 -15.78 3.64 -1.94
C GLY A 267 -15.07 3.50 -0.60
N LYS A 268 -14.34 2.41 -0.37
CA LYS A 268 -13.54 2.16 0.83
C LYS A 268 -12.07 1.96 0.48
N ILE A 269 -11.19 2.26 1.44
CA ILE A 269 -9.75 2.07 1.32
C ILE A 269 -9.36 0.89 2.21
N TYR A 270 -8.73 -0.11 1.64
CA TYR A 270 -8.28 -1.33 2.31
C TYR A 270 -6.79 -1.23 2.57
N VAL A 271 -6.38 -1.52 3.82
CA VAL A 271 -4.98 -1.49 4.27
C VAL A 271 -4.63 -2.87 4.79
N VAL A 272 -3.56 -3.46 4.24
CA VAL A 272 -3.25 -4.88 4.40
C VAL A 272 -1.80 -5.08 4.78
N GLY A 273 -1.54 -5.96 5.75
CA GLY A 273 -0.19 -6.31 6.19
C GLY A 273 0.55 -5.13 6.80
N GLY A 274 1.82 -5.01 6.46
CA GLY A 274 2.71 -3.98 6.97
C GLY A 274 3.58 -4.44 8.13
N GLU A 275 4.36 -3.52 8.69
CA GLU A 275 5.37 -3.83 9.70
C GLU A 275 5.31 -2.92 10.92
N VAL A 276 5.92 -3.42 12.00
CA VAL A 276 6.21 -2.66 13.22
C VAL A 276 7.62 -2.96 13.70
N ARG A 277 8.30 -1.93 14.19
CA ARG A 277 9.55 -2.07 14.92
C ARG A 277 9.64 -1.02 16.01
N THR A 278 9.85 -1.49 17.22
CA THR A 278 10.09 -0.69 18.43
C THR A 278 11.33 -1.22 19.15
N ASN A 279 11.68 -0.64 20.27
CA ASN A 279 12.79 -1.14 21.09
C ASN A 279 12.53 -2.54 21.71
N VAL A 280 11.26 -2.97 21.75
CA VAL A 280 10.84 -4.22 22.40
C VAL A 280 10.16 -5.21 21.46
N MET A 281 9.79 -4.78 20.26
CA MET A 281 9.06 -5.61 19.31
C MET A 281 9.48 -5.30 17.87
N ALA A 282 9.67 -6.34 17.07
CA ALA A 282 9.79 -6.26 15.63
C ALA A 282 8.94 -7.37 15.00
N GLY A 283 8.15 -7.04 13.99
CA GLY A 283 7.27 -8.01 13.34
C GLY A 283 6.50 -7.45 12.17
N THR A 284 5.79 -8.32 11.49
CA THR A 284 4.89 -8.00 10.38
C THR A 284 3.46 -8.36 10.75
N TYR A 285 2.51 -7.72 10.10
CA TYR A 285 1.09 -7.88 10.39
C TYR A 285 0.40 -8.78 9.37
N ARG A 286 -0.64 -9.50 9.85
CA ARG A 286 -1.64 -10.16 9.01
C ARG A 286 -2.93 -9.35 8.89
N ALA A 287 -2.98 -8.20 9.57
CA ALA A 287 -4.17 -7.38 9.68
C ALA A 287 -4.66 -6.89 8.31
N VAL A 288 -5.98 -6.94 8.14
CA VAL A 288 -6.71 -6.41 6.99
C VAL A 288 -7.80 -5.52 7.52
N GLU A 289 -7.73 -4.24 7.22
CA GLU A 289 -8.66 -3.23 7.72
C GLU A 289 -9.15 -2.38 6.56
N SER A 290 -10.42 -2.03 6.56
CA SER A 290 -11.00 -1.11 5.59
C SER A 290 -11.52 0.15 6.25
N TYR A 291 -11.18 1.28 5.67
CA TYR A 291 -11.69 2.60 6.04
C TYR A 291 -12.84 2.99 5.12
N ASP A 292 -13.95 3.38 5.72
CA ASP A 292 -15.13 3.94 5.04
C ASP A 292 -15.15 5.46 5.23
N PRO A 293 -14.75 6.25 4.23
CA PRO A 293 -14.74 7.70 4.34
C PRO A 293 -16.12 8.34 4.56
N ALA A 294 -17.18 7.72 4.04
CA ALA A 294 -18.53 8.27 4.20
C ALA A 294 -19.03 8.16 5.63
N ALA A 295 -18.66 7.06 6.31
CA ALA A 295 -19.02 6.81 7.71
C ALA A 295 -17.93 7.27 8.70
N ASN A 296 -16.76 7.68 8.22
CA ASN A 296 -15.56 7.93 9.02
C ASN A 296 -15.27 6.78 10.01
N ARG A 297 -15.25 5.54 9.52
CA ARG A 297 -15.19 4.34 10.36
C ARG A 297 -14.36 3.25 9.76
N TRP A 298 -13.69 2.49 10.63
CA TRP A 298 -12.93 1.29 10.30
C TRP A 298 -13.75 0.01 10.49
N SER A 299 -13.40 -0.99 9.70
CA SER A 299 -13.89 -2.37 9.85
C SER A 299 -12.70 -3.33 9.65
N SER A 300 -12.62 -4.37 10.49
CA SER A 300 -11.66 -5.45 10.32
C SER A 300 -12.23 -6.52 9.39
N LEU A 301 -11.37 -7.09 8.57
CA LEU A 301 -11.65 -8.22 7.67
C LEU A 301 -10.84 -9.45 8.11
N PRO A 302 -11.10 -10.63 7.52
CA PRO A 302 -10.28 -11.82 7.79
C PRO A 302 -8.81 -11.56 7.52
N SER A 303 -7.95 -11.90 8.48
CA SER A 303 -6.51 -11.72 8.39
C SER A 303 -5.90 -12.58 7.28
N MET A 304 -4.83 -12.11 6.65
CA MET A 304 -4.00 -12.92 5.75
C MET A 304 -3.50 -14.18 6.46
N GLU A 305 -3.15 -15.21 5.70
CA GLU A 305 -2.48 -16.39 6.25
C GLU A 305 -1.05 -16.09 6.69
N PHE A 306 -0.33 -15.25 5.90
CA PHE A 306 1.07 -14.91 6.15
C PHE A 306 1.24 -13.43 6.48
N PRO A 307 1.86 -13.10 7.62
CA PRO A 307 2.24 -11.72 7.94
C PRO A 307 3.38 -11.28 7.02
N ARG A 308 3.29 -10.07 6.45
CA ARG A 308 4.34 -9.50 5.60
C ARG A 308 4.20 -8.00 5.38
N HIS A 309 5.29 -7.36 4.99
CA HIS A 309 5.33 -5.96 4.57
C HIS A 309 5.99 -5.81 3.21
N GLY A 310 5.97 -4.60 2.65
CA GLY A 310 6.56 -4.33 1.34
C GLY A 310 5.95 -5.17 0.23
N SER A 311 4.69 -5.55 0.38
CA SER A 311 3.94 -6.38 -0.56
C SER A 311 3.21 -5.54 -1.59
N ALA A 312 3.10 -6.04 -2.80
CA ALA A 312 2.20 -5.50 -3.81
C ALA A 312 0.73 -5.80 -3.45
N GLY A 313 -0.17 -4.85 -3.71
CA GLY A 313 -1.60 -5.09 -3.53
C GLY A 313 -2.45 -4.16 -4.37
N ASP A 314 -3.54 -4.69 -4.94
CA ASP A 314 -4.63 -3.91 -5.53
C ASP A 314 -5.83 -4.82 -5.82
N PHE A 315 -6.93 -4.22 -6.24
CA PHE A 315 -8.17 -4.90 -6.60
C PHE A 315 -8.30 -5.16 -8.10
N ILE A 316 -8.67 -6.39 -8.46
CA ILE A 316 -9.24 -6.70 -9.76
C ILE A 316 -10.71 -7.09 -9.53
N GLY A 317 -11.64 -6.26 -10.00
CA GLY A 317 -13.05 -6.42 -9.63
C GLY A 317 -13.22 -6.34 -8.10
N ASN A 318 -13.80 -7.36 -7.48
CA ASN A 318 -14.00 -7.43 -6.03
C ASN A 318 -12.98 -8.33 -5.31
N LYS A 319 -11.91 -8.72 -5.99
CA LYS A 319 -10.83 -9.53 -5.44
C LYS A 319 -9.61 -8.68 -5.13
N LEU A 320 -9.20 -8.66 -3.86
CA LEU A 320 -7.97 -8.04 -3.39
C LEU A 320 -6.84 -9.04 -3.49
N TYR A 321 -5.85 -8.75 -4.30
CA TYR A 321 -4.62 -9.54 -4.43
C TYR A 321 -3.55 -8.93 -3.55
N VAL A 322 -2.80 -9.78 -2.84
CA VAL A 322 -1.63 -9.37 -2.05
C VAL A 322 -0.47 -10.31 -2.39
N VAL A 323 0.59 -9.74 -2.95
CA VAL A 323 1.64 -10.49 -3.62
C VAL A 323 3.00 -10.20 -3.01
N SER A 324 3.78 -11.27 -2.78
CA SER A 324 5.18 -11.18 -2.35
C SER A 324 5.36 -10.40 -1.03
N GLY A 325 6.52 -9.80 -0.81
CA GLY A 325 6.85 -9.06 0.40
C GLY A 325 7.78 -9.83 1.34
N ASN A 326 8.17 -9.19 2.44
CA ASN A 326 9.07 -9.75 3.45
C ASN A 326 8.31 -10.12 4.72
N VAL A 327 8.58 -11.29 5.28
CA VAL A 327 7.96 -11.77 6.53
C VAL A 327 8.66 -11.25 7.79
N GLN A 328 9.83 -10.63 7.64
CA GLN A 328 10.58 -9.95 8.70
C GLN A 328 10.37 -8.45 8.66
N SER A 329 10.26 -7.78 9.80
CA SER A 329 10.26 -6.32 9.88
C SER A 329 11.67 -5.75 9.78
N GLY A 330 11.83 -4.72 8.93
CA GLY A 330 13.04 -3.91 8.85
C GLY A 330 14.28 -4.71 8.52
N GLY A 331 14.24 -5.57 7.51
CA GLY A 331 15.37 -6.36 7.06
C GLY A 331 16.64 -5.53 6.87
N GLY A 332 17.75 -5.98 7.48
CA GLY A 332 19.07 -5.43 7.18
C GLY A 332 19.56 -5.95 5.83
N PRO A 333 20.62 -5.37 5.24
CA PRO A 333 21.10 -5.80 3.93
C PRO A 333 21.53 -7.27 3.85
N ALA A 334 21.72 -7.92 4.98
CA ALA A 334 22.12 -9.33 5.07
C ALA A 334 20.99 -10.30 5.43
N THR A 335 19.81 -9.82 5.81
CA THR A 335 18.70 -10.66 6.27
C THR A 335 17.40 -10.26 5.58
N HIS A 336 17.06 -10.98 4.53
CA HIS A 336 15.81 -10.85 3.81
C HIS A 336 15.13 -12.22 3.76
N ILE A 337 13.86 -12.27 4.11
CA ILE A 337 13.02 -13.48 3.99
C ILE A 337 11.80 -13.09 3.18
N GLU A 338 12.01 -12.95 1.89
CA GLU A 338 10.94 -12.66 0.94
C GLU A 338 10.11 -13.92 0.70
N THR A 339 8.86 -13.72 0.39
CA THR A 339 7.92 -14.77 0.01
C THR A 339 7.41 -14.55 -1.41
N ASP A 340 7.10 -15.63 -2.10
CA ASP A 340 6.45 -15.66 -3.41
C ASP A 340 4.92 -15.73 -3.32
N VAL A 341 4.38 -15.72 -2.12
CA VAL A 341 2.96 -15.92 -1.85
C VAL A 341 2.10 -14.87 -2.53
N ASN A 342 1.09 -15.34 -3.26
CA ASN A 342 -0.01 -14.55 -3.83
C ASN A 342 -1.31 -14.98 -3.15
N GLU A 343 -1.84 -14.15 -2.27
CA GLU A 343 -3.10 -14.36 -1.55
C GLU A 343 -4.20 -13.48 -2.13
N VAL A 344 -5.41 -14.02 -2.18
CA VAL A 344 -6.58 -13.35 -2.75
C VAL A 344 -7.73 -13.37 -1.75
N LEU A 345 -8.24 -12.20 -1.41
CA LEU A 345 -9.48 -12.03 -0.66
C LEU A 345 -10.61 -11.62 -1.60
N ASP A 346 -11.61 -12.50 -1.73
CA ASP A 346 -12.82 -12.20 -2.50
C ASP A 346 -13.87 -11.56 -1.58
N LEU A 347 -14.22 -10.30 -1.87
CA LEU A 347 -15.22 -9.57 -1.07
C LEU A 347 -16.65 -10.06 -1.29
N ASP A 348 -16.91 -10.84 -2.33
CA ASP A 348 -18.21 -11.43 -2.66
C ASP A 348 -18.36 -12.88 -2.17
N ALA A 349 -17.27 -13.54 -1.83
CA ALA A 349 -17.31 -14.89 -1.27
C ALA A 349 -18.05 -14.89 0.06
N LYS A 350 -19.04 -15.80 0.18
CA LYS A 350 -19.89 -15.97 1.37
C LYS A 350 -19.46 -17.20 2.13
#